data_58e82751f44a43fe1da19028238ac135
#
_entry.id   58e82751f44a43fe1da19028238ac135
#
_cell.length_a   1.000
_cell.length_b   1.000
_cell.length_c   1.000
_cell.angle_alpha   90.00
_cell.angle_beta   90.00
_cell.angle_gamma   90.00
#
_symmetry.space_group_name_H-M   'P 1'
#
loop_
_entity.id
_entity.type
_entity.pdbx_description
1 polymer ?
#
loop_
_entity_poly.entity_id
_entity_poly.type
_entity_poly.pdbx_seq_one_letter_code
_entity_poly.pdbx_strand_id
1 'polypeptide(L)'
;GSAGDAATYLAETGVVWNAADWRDLIGTQKWISLFTRGNEAWAAQRQYDLAMNVAAEAGRVTPKRMSYGVDEYALNNANVTAAGAFYNNDSDTAPIFWDAQ
;
A
#
# COMPACT_ATOMS: atom_id res chain seq x y z
N GLY A 1 7.94 21.44 20.31
CA GLY A 1 6.67 20.90 20.76
C GLY A 1 6.58 20.90 22.28
N SER A 2 5.43 21.22 22.83
CA SER A 2 5.16 21.15 24.24
C SER A 2 4.46 19.86 24.63
N ALA A 3 4.40 19.51 25.93
CA ALA A 3 3.62 18.36 26.40
C ALA A 3 2.11 18.52 26.07
N GLY A 4 1.61 19.77 26.02
CA GLY A 4 0.24 20.07 25.60
C GLY A 4 -0.03 19.74 24.14
N ASP A 5 0.94 19.98 23.26
CA ASP A 5 0.82 19.65 21.83
C ASP A 5 0.74 18.14 21.61
N ALA A 6 1.52 17.37 22.39
CA ALA A 6 1.47 15.91 22.34
C ALA A 6 0.12 15.35 22.82
N ALA A 7 -0.43 15.90 23.90
CA ALA A 7 -1.73 15.47 24.42
C ALA A 7 -2.86 15.79 23.43
N THR A 8 -2.82 16.95 22.79
CA THR A 8 -3.78 17.33 21.74
C THR A 8 -3.69 16.38 20.56
N TYR A 9 -2.49 16.08 20.08
CA TYR A 9 -2.30 15.13 18.96
C TYR A 9 -2.82 13.73 19.29
N LEU A 10 -2.55 13.23 20.49
CA LEU A 10 -3.00 11.88 20.90
C LEU A 10 -4.53 11.79 21.08
N ALA A 11 -5.23 12.93 21.17
CA ALA A 11 -6.68 12.99 21.25
C ALA A 11 -7.36 13.14 19.88
N GLU A 12 -6.60 13.34 18.80
CA GLU A 12 -7.15 13.47 17.45
C GLU A 12 -7.85 12.18 16.98
N THR A 13 -8.94 12.32 16.25
CA THR A 13 -9.78 11.20 15.79
C THR A 13 -9.01 10.12 15.03
N GLY A 14 -7.99 10.48 14.27
CA GLY A 14 -7.16 9.53 13.52
C GLY A 14 -5.95 8.99 14.28
N VAL A 15 -5.82 9.31 15.58
CA VAL A 15 -4.66 8.94 16.41
C VAL A 15 -5.06 8.24 17.70
N VAL A 16 -6.22 8.60 18.27
CA VAL A 16 -6.73 8.00 19.51
C VAL A 16 -6.89 6.49 19.33
N TRP A 17 -6.34 5.72 20.28
CA TRP A 17 -6.35 4.26 20.18
C TRP A 17 -7.76 3.67 20.17
N ASN A 18 -8.04 2.87 19.14
CA ASN A 18 -9.22 2.02 19.04
C ASN A 18 -8.79 0.62 18.57
N ALA A 19 -9.07 -0.39 19.38
CA ALA A 19 -8.66 -1.76 19.05
C ALA A 19 -9.37 -2.33 17.80
N ALA A 20 -10.54 -1.82 17.42
CA ALA A 20 -11.22 -2.25 16.21
C ALA A 20 -10.55 -1.73 14.94
N ASP A 21 -9.91 -0.57 15.01
CA ASP A 21 -9.29 0.13 13.86
C ASP A 21 -7.76 0.11 13.93
N TRP A 22 -7.18 -0.83 14.68
CA TRP A 22 -5.75 -0.87 14.96
C TRP A 22 -4.87 -0.90 13.70
N ARG A 23 -5.33 -1.53 12.62
CA ARG A 23 -4.58 -1.59 11.35
C ARG A 23 -4.43 -0.21 10.74
N ASP A 24 -5.53 0.53 10.62
CA ASP A 24 -5.52 1.88 10.06
C ASP A 24 -4.73 2.85 10.94
N LEU A 25 -4.90 2.78 12.25
CA LEU A 25 -4.20 3.63 13.20
C LEU A 25 -2.70 3.41 13.15
N ILE A 26 -2.25 2.18 13.35
CA ILE A 26 -0.81 1.84 13.33
C ILE A 26 -0.24 2.02 11.92
N GLY A 27 -0.94 1.54 10.90
CA GLY A 27 -0.51 1.62 9.51
C GLY A 27 -0.33 3.06 9.04
N THR A 28 -1.26 3.95 9.36
CA THR A 28 -1.17 5.37 9.01
C THR A 28 0.02 6.04 9.70
N GLN A 29 0.24 5.82 11.01
CA GLN A 29 1.38 6.38 11.72
C GLN A 29 2.71 5.84 11.18
N LYS A 30 2.78 4.55 10.88
CA LYS A 30 3.94 3.94 10.24
C LYS A 30 4.20 4.57 8.87
N TRP A 31 3.16 4.72 8.04
CA TRP A 31 3.27 5.32 6.73
C TRP A 31 3.79 6.77 6.80
N ILE A 32 3.26 7.59 7.71
CA ILE A 32 3.73 8.96 7.96
C ILE A 32 5.20 8.98 8.37
N SER A 33 5.61 8.06 9.27
CA SER A 33 7.00 7.97 9.74
C SER A 33 8.00 7.59 8.65
N LEU A 34 7.52 6.99 7.56
CA LEU A 34 8.30 6.59 6.39
C LEU A 34 8.34 7.69 5.30
N PHE A 35 7.95 8.92 5.64
CA PHE A 35 8.12 10.07 4.74
C PHE A 35 9.55 10.13 4.21
N THR A 36 9.72 10.31 2.90
CA THR A 36 10.98 10.20 2.15
C THR A 36 11.49 8.78 1.86
N ARG A 37 10.87 7.73 2.38
CA ARG A 37 11.23 6.32 2.14
C ARG A 37 10.14 5.62 1.33
N GLY A 38 10.00 6.01 0.06
CA GLY A 38 8.86 5.64 -0.78
C GLY A 38 8.60 4.13 -0.90
N ASN A 39 9.66 3.32 -1.04
CA ASN A 39 9.49 1.86 -1.17
C ASN A 39 8.96 1.22 0.11
N GLU A 40 9.46 1.64 1.27
CA GLU A 40 8.98 1.15 2.57
C GLU A 40 7.58 1.68 2.89
N ALA A 41 7.29 2.93 2.53
CA ALA A 41 5.96 3.51 2.68
C ALA A 41 4.93 2.76 1.83
N TRP A 42 5.26 2.44 0.58
CA TRP A 42 4.44 1.61 -0.29
C TRP A 42 4.26 0.18 0.25
N ALA A 43 5.31 -0.42 0.79
CA ALA A 43 5.23 -1.73 1.44
C ALA A 43 4.31 -1.69 2.68
N ALA A 44 4.42 -0.64 3.51
CA ALA A 44 3.56 -0.45 4.67
C ALA A 44 2.10 -0.26 4.28
N GLN A 45 1.82 0.53 3.24
CA GLN A 45 0.45 0.73 2.72
C GLN A 45 -0.21 -0.59 2.36
N ARG A 46 0.50 -1.49 1.67
CA ARG A 46 -0.01 -2.82 1.31
C ARG A 46 -0.14 -3.75 2.51
N GLN A 47 0.85 -3.72 3.41
CA GLN A 47 0.88 -4.58 4.61
C GLN A 47 -0.31 -4.33 5.54
N TYR A 48 -0.73 -3.09 5.66
CA TYR A 48 -1.85 -2.67 6.51
C TYR A 48 -3.17 -2.50 5.75
N ASP A 49 -3.15 -2.71 4.43
CA ASP A 49 -4.29 -2.51 3.52
C ASP A 49 -4.95 -1.13 3.71
N LEU A 50 -4.12 -0.10 3.77
CA LEU A 50 -4.58 1.26 4.03
C LEU A 50 -5.46 1.75 2.87
N ALA A 51 -6.65 2.22 3.20
CA ALA A 51 -7.64 2.71 2.23
C ALA A 51 -7.23 4.01 1.53
N MET A 52 -6.14 4.66 1.97
CA MET A 52 -5.66 5.89 1.36
C MET A 52 -5.15 5.65 -0.05
N ASN A 53 -5.65 6.41 -1.01
CA ASN A 53 -5.13 6.42 -2.36
C ASN A 53 -4.12 7.56 -2.52
N VAL A 54 -2.85 7.20 -2.64
CA VAL A 54 -1.74 8.14 -2.83
C VAL A 54 -1.25 8.19 -4.28
N ALA A 55 -2.03 7.64 -5.23
CA ALA A 55 -1.70 7.73 -6.63
C ALA A 55 -1.68 9.21 -7.08
N ALA A 56 -0.64 9.58 -7.84
CA ALA A 56 -0.45 10.96 -8.30
C ALA A 56 -1.50 11.40 -9.33
N GLU A 57 -2.13 10.45 -10.02
CA GLU A 57 -3.10 10.70 -11.08
C GLU A 57 -4.52 10.46 -10.58
N ALA A 58 -5.42 11.39 -10.86
CA ALA A 58 -6.82 11.27 -10.49
C ALA A 58 -7.47 10.03 -11.15
N GLY A 59 -8.21 9.27 -10.35
CA GLY A 59 -8.87 8.05 -10.81
C GLY A 59 -7.97 6.79 -10.87
N ARG A 60 -6.66 6.93 -10.59
CA ARG A 60 -5.77 5.78 -10.44
C ARG A 60 -5.81 5.26 -9.01
N VAL A 61 -5.75 3.95 -8.88
CA VAL A 61 -5.59 3.27 -7.59
C VAL A 61 -4.10 3.03 -7.35
N THR A 62 -3.66 3.15 -6.11
CA THR A 62 -2.27 2.82 -5.76
C THR A 62 -1.97 1.36 -6.11
N PRO A 63 -0.94 1.09 -6.92
CA PRO A 63 -0.64 -0.27 -7.33
C PRO A 63 -0.21 -1.15 -6.15
N LYS A 64 -0.68 -2.39 -6.13
CA LYS A 64 -0.29 -3.42 -5.15
C LYS A 64 0.96 -4.19 -5.57
N ARG A 65 1.27 -4.21 -6.85
CA ARG A 65 2.44 -4.87 -7.45
C ARG A 65 2.95 -4.12 -8.68
N MET A 66 4.11 -4.48 -9.13
CA MET A 66 4.58 -4.10 -10.45
C MET A 66 4.14 -5.16 -11.46
N SER A 67 3.58 -4.74 -12.60
CA SER A 67 3.32 -5.62 -13.73
C SER A 67 4.63 -6.10 -14.38
N TYR A 68 4.55 -7.17 -15.15
CA TYR A 68 5.71 -7.67 -15.90
C TYR A 68 6.16 -6.66 -16.96
N GLY A 69 7.45 -6.60 -17.21
CA GLY A 69 8.03 -5.72 -18.23
C GLY A 69 7.57 -6.11 -19.64
N VAL A 70 7.49 -5.13 -20.53
CA VAL A 70 7.09 -5.36 -21.95
C VAL A 70 8.00 -6.34 -22.67
N ASP A 71 9.28 -6.40 -22.30
CA ASP A 71 10.25 -7.31 -22.87
C ASP A 71 9.94 -8.78 -22.53
N GLU A 72 9.38 -9.06 -21.37
CA GLU A 72 8.93 -10.40 -20.99
C GLU A 72 7.79 -10.86 -21.88
N TYR A 73 6.88 -9.98 -22.25
CA TYR A 73 5.81 -10.31 -23.21
C TYR A 73 6.34 -10.57 -24.62
N ALA A 74 7.42 -9.91 -25.01
CA ALA A 74 8.05 -10.10 -26.32
C ALA A 74 8.88 -11.38 -26.41
N LEU A 75 9.64 -11.70 -25.35
CA LEU A 75 10.65 -12.76 -25.37
C LEU A 75 10.19 -14.06 -24.70
N ASN A 76 9.23 -13.99 -23.77
CA ASN A 76 8.82 -15.10 -22.91
C ASN A 76 7.29 -15.15 -22.75
N ASN A 77 6.55 -14.84 -23.80
CA ASN A 77 5.12 -14.62 -23.79
C ASN A 77 4.31 -15.75 -23.12
N ALA A 78 4.61 -16.99 -23.42
CA ALA A 78 3.86 -18.15 -22.89
C ALA A 78 3.94 -18.21 -21.36
N ASN A 79 5.13 -18.03 -20.77
CA ASN A 79 5.31 -18.11 -19.34
C ASN A 79 4.78 -16.87 -18.61
N VAL A 80 5.00 -15.67 -19.18
CA VAL A 80 4.51 -14.43 -18.56
C VAL A 80 2.97 -14.37 -18.59
N THR A 81 2.35 -14.87 -19.66
CA THR A 81 0.88 -14.96 -19.75
C THR A 81 0.33 -15.95 -18.71
N ALA A 82 0.97 -17.11 -18.57
CA ALA A 82 0.57 -18.08 -17.55
C ALA A 82 0.75 -17.54 -16.12
N ALA A 83 1.86 -16.87 -15.85
CA ALA A 83 2.11 -16.22 -14.56
C ALA A 83 1.14 -15.05 -14.31
N GLY A 84 0.88 -14.23 -15.32
CA GLY A 84 -0.03 -13.09 -15.24
C GLY A 84 -1.47 -13.49 -14.93
N ALA A 85 -1.89 -14.69 -15.33
CA ALA A 85 -3.23 -15.21 -15.03
C ALA A 85 -3.52 -15.29 -13.53
N PHE A 86 -2.50 -15.53 -12.68
CA PHE A 86 -2.63 -15.52 -11.22
C PHE A 86 -2.90 -14.12 -10.66
N TYR A 87 -2.61 -13.08 -11.42
CA TYR A 87 -2.70 -11.67 -11.03
C TYR A 87 -3.73 -10.91 -11.87
N ASN A 88 -4.85 -11.53 -12.18
CA ASN A 88 -5.92 -10.93 -12.96
C ASN A 88 -5.41 -10.31 -14.29
N ASN A 89 -4.77 -11.12 -15.11
CA ASN A 89 -4.11 -10.73 -16.36
C ASN A 89 -3.02 -9.66 -16.16
N ASP A 90 -2.15 -9.90 -15.21
CA ASP A 90 -1.03 -9.03 -14.86
C ASP A 90 -1.44 -7.62 -14.36
N SER A 91 -2.62 -7.52 -13.72
CA SER A 91 -3.07 -6.27 -13.14
C SER A 91 -2.13 -5.80 -12.02
N ASP A 92 -1.75 -4.54 -12.05
CA ASP A 92 -0.95 -3.90 -11.00
C ASP A 92 -1.74 -3.73 -9.68
N THR A 93 -3.07 -3.83 -9.72
CA THR A 93 -3.94 -3.78 -8.53
C THR A 93 -4.21 -5.16 -7.93
N ALA A 94 -3.77 -6.24 -8.57
CA ALA A 94 -3.93 -7.58 -8.02
C ALA A 94 -3.05 -7.79 -6.79
N PRO A 95 -3.56 -8.45 -5.73
CA PRO A 95 -2.76 -8.75 -4.55
C PRO A 95 -1.65 -9.75 -4.89
N ILE A 96 -0.52 -9.67 -4.21
CA ILE A 96 0.54 -10.66 -4.30
C ILE A 96 0.35 -11.74 -3.23
N PHE A 97 1.10 -12.84 -3.33
CA PHE A 97 0.87 -14.07 -2.54
C PHE A 97 0.85 -13.87 -1.02
N TRP A 98 1.53 -12.85 -0.50
CA TRP A 98 1.55 -12.55 0.94
C TRP A 98 0.52 -11.49 1.35
N ASP A 99 -0.14 -10.83 0.39
CA ASP A 99 -1.21 -9.83 0.57
C ASP A 99 -2.59 -10.51 0.41
N ALA A 100 -2.70 -11.77 0.77
CA ALA A 100 -3.94 -12.53 0.76
C ALA A 100 -4.72 -12.24 2.04
N GLN A 101 -5.70 -11.37 1.97
CA GLN A 101 -6.65 -11.09 3.05
C GLN A 101 -8.08 -11.36 2.60
#